data_172f7ee0933e801cc57812a47bdab7ba
#
_entry.id   172f7ee0933e801cc57812a47bdab7ba
#
_cell.length_a   1.000
_cell.length_b   1.000
_cell.length_c   1.000
_cell.angle_alpha   90.00
_cell.angle_beta   90.00
_cell.angle_gamma   90.00
#
_symmetry.space_group_name_H-M   'P 1'
#
loop_
_entity.id
_entity.type
_entity.pdbx_description
1 polymer ?
#
loop_
_entity_poly.entity_id
_entity_poly.type
_entity_poly.pdbx_seq_one_letter_code
_entity_poly.pdbx_strand_id
1 'polypeptide(L)'
;MAGAIALASAAPTPGAAAAPRVRPGTVVRWAAEGIESCSLGEKRFEPLDGACYYPVDLLQRAGPWTLARARRGRRETTTVQVGKFDYPTQRLTLPRRMVELSKEDLERVERENREMARLWTRAGPRRFSLPLAAPLDPLPKGGRFGSRRIINGQPRSPHGGTDYSAPEGAPVLAAADGTVAMVANQFFGGNAVFVDHGDGLVTMYMHLSRVDVHEGEPVRRGERVGAVGSTGRATGPHLHFGVRWRGARVDPAVLLDPQEIQAIG
;
A
#
# COMPACT_ATOMS: atom_id res chain seq x y z
N MET A 1 25.82 36.58 -57.48
CA MET A 1 24.59 35.76 -57.29
C MET A 1 24.60 35.13 -55.90
N ALA A 2 23.84 35.70 -54.98
CA ALA A 2 23.73 35.21 -53.60
C ALA A 2 22.45 34.37 -53.49
N GLY A 3 22.61 33.06 -53.25
CA GLY A 3 21.49 32.15 -53.03
C GLY A 3 20.96 32.25 -51.61
N ALA A 4 19.72 32.65 -51.46
CA ALA A 4 19.02 32.64 -50.17
C ALA A 4 18.59 31.22 -49.83
N ILE A 5 19.11 30.67 -48.68
CA ILE A 5 18.64 29.42 -48.11
C ILE A 5 17.40 29.73 -47.30
N ALA A 6 16.24 29.23 -47.73
CA ALA A 6 14.99 29.30 -46.99
C ALA A 6 15.03 28.28 -45.82
N LEU A 7 15.01 28.77 -44.60
CA LEU A 7 14.80 27.98 -43.43
C LEU A 7 13.31 27.55 -43.35
N ALA A 8 13.05 26.28 -43.61
CA ALA A 8 11.73 25.70 -43.39
C ALA A 8 11.43 25.66 -41.88
N SER A 9 10.46 26.46 -41.47
CA SER A 9 9.89 26.39 -40.13
C SER A 9 9.12 25.07 -39.94
N ALA A 10 9.62 24.17 -39.13
CA ALA A 10 8.89 22.97 -38.76
C ALA A 10 7.67 23.36 -37.90
N ALA A 11 6.48 22.99 -38.36
CA ALA A 11 5.25 23.17 -37.59
C ALA A 11 5.33 22.35 -36.30
N PRO A 12 4.79 22.87 -35.18
CA PRO A 12 4.77 22.12 -33.93
C PRO A 12 3.90 20.87 -34.10
N THR A 13 4.43 19.73 -33.75
CA THR A 13 3.71 18.45 -33.67
C THR A 13 2.50 18.61 -32.74
N PRO A 14 1.29 18.09 -33.11
CA PRO A 14 0.11 18.18 -32.26
C PRO A 14 0.42 17.57 -30.90
N GLY A 15 0.11 18.34 -29.82
CA GLY A 15 0.56 18.12 -28.46
C GLY A 15 0.32 16.70 -27.97
N ALA A 16 1.39 16.04 -27.54
CA ALA A 16 1.28 14.84 -26.74
C ALA A 16 0.43 15.17 -25.50
N ALA A 17 -0.67 14.44 -25.30
CA ALA A 17 -1.50 14.61 -24.11
C ALA A 17 -0.61 14.53 -22.87
N ALA A 18 -0.81 15.48 -21.94
CA ALA A 18 -0.01 15.51 -20.73
C ALA A 18 -0.11 14.17 -19.98
N ALA A 19 1.03 13.64 -19.53
CA ALA A 19 1.06 12.38 -18.80
C ALA A 19 0.12 12.43 -17.60
N PRO A 20 -0.71 11.38 -17.36
CA PRO A 20 -1.64 11.34 -16.25
C PRO A 20 -0.91 11.57 -14.92
N ARG A 21 -1.46 12.42 -14.06
CA ARG A 21 -0.92 12.65 -12.71
C ARG A 21 -1.44 11.61 -11.75
N VAL A 22 -0.55 11.03 -10.96
CA VAL A 22 -0.87 10.02 -9.94
C VAL A 22 -0.32 10.45 -8.58
N ARG A 23 -1.02 10.11 -7.49
CA ARG A 23 -0.56 10.39 -6.13
C ARG A 23 0.24 9.21 -5.57
N PRO A 24 1.24 9.42 -4.68
CA PRO A 24 1.81 8.35 -3.87
C PRO A 24 0.71 7.64 -3.05
N GLY A 25 0.90 6.36 -2.77
CA GLY A 25 -0.07 5.55 -2.01
C GLY A 25 -1.29 5.09 -2.81
N THR A 26 -1.42 5.43 -4.10
CA THR A 26 -2.49 4.93 -4.96
C THR A 26 -2.11 3.66 -5.72
N VAL A 27 -3.05 3.15 -6.52
CA VAL A 27 -2.83 2.10 -7.52
C VAL A 27 -3.25 2.62 -8.88
N VAL A 28 -2.38 2.46 -9.87
CA VAL A 28 -2.68 2.78 -11.27
C VAL A 28 -3.19 1.53 -11.96
N ARG A 29 -4.34 1.61 -12.64
CA ARG A 29 -4.93 0.55 -13.45
C ARG A 29 -4.77 0.89 -14.92
N TRP A 30 -4.13 0.01 -15.69
CA TRP A 30 -3.94 0.15 -17.12
C TRP A 30 -4.54 -1.06 -17.86
N ALA A 31 -5.76 -0.89 -18.35
CA ALA A 31 -6.53 -1.95 -18.98
C ALA A 31 -6.33 -2.02 -20.48
N ALA A 32 -6.41 -3.23 -21.05
CA ALA A 32 -6.61 -3.49 -22.49
C ALA A 32 -6.97 -4.98 -22.68
N GLU A 33 -7.54 -5.28 -23.84
CA GLU A 33 -7.73 -6.67 -24.25
C GLU A 33 -6.39 -7.33 -24.63
N GLY A 34 -6.25 -8.63 -24.29
CA GLY A 34 -5.10 -9.44 -24.68
C GLY A 34 -3.79 -9.06 -23.98
N ILE A 35 -3.84 -8.58 -22.73
CA ILE A 35 -2.65 -8.39 -21.89
C ILE A 35 -2.11 -9.77 -21.49
N GLU A 36 -0.83 -9.99 -21.77
CA GLU A 36 -0.11 -11.23 -21.47
C GLU A 36 0.67 -11.12 -20.16
N SER A 37 1.21 -9.95 -19.88
CA SER A 37 1.92 -9.68 -18.64
C SER A 37 2.10 -8.19 -18.38
N CYS A 38 2.35 -7.87 -17.14
CA CYS A 38 2.64 -6.53 -16.63
C CYS A 38 4.08 -6.45 -16.13
N SER A 39 4.70 -5.29 -16.20
CA SER A 39 6.04 -5.12 -15.62
C SER A 39 6.30 -3.71 -15.09
N LEU A 40 7.08 -3.65 -14.02
CA LEU A 40 7.57 -2.43 -13.40
C LEU A 40 9.06 -2.58 -13.13
N GLY A 41 9.87 -1.83 -13.88
CA GLY A 41 11.30 -2.10 -13.97
C GLY A 41 11.54 -3.53 -14.46
N GLU A 42 12.32 -4.30 -13.71
CA GLU A 42 12.63 -5.70 -14.01
C GLU A 42 11.56 -6.69 -13.47
N LYS A 43 10.69 -6.25 -12.58
CA LYS A 43 9.67 -7.11 -11.98
C LYS A 43 8.53 -7.34 -12.98
N ARG A 44 8.23 -8.62 -13.22
CA ARG A 44 7.11 -9.08 -14.04
C ARG A 44 6.02 -9.68 -13.18
N PHE A 45 4.75 -9.48 -13.55
CA PHE A 45 3.59 -9.99 -12.83
C PHE A 45 2.40 -10.19 -13.80
N GLU A 46 1.44 -10.97 -13.34
CA GLU A 46 0.25 -11.32 -14.12
C GLU A 46 -0.79 -10.19 -14.10
N PRO A 47 -1.54 -10.02 -15.20
CA PRO A 47 -2.70 -9.13 -15.20
C PRO A 47 -3.80 -9.63 -14.25
N LEU A 48 -4.66 -8.73 -13.81
CA LEU A 48 -5.85 -9.00 -13.02
C LEU A 48 -7.05 -8.37 -13.76
N ASP A 49 -8.09 -9.15 -14.03
CA ASP A 49 -9.33 -8.70 -14.68
C ASP A 49 -9.09 -7.83 -15.93
N GLY A 50 -8.21 -8.32 -16.84
CA GLY A 50 -7.87 -7.63 -18.08
C GLY A 50 -7.10 -6.32 -17.92
N ALA A 51 -6.44 -6.10 -16.79
CA ALA A 51 -5.66 -4.90 -16.53
C ALA A 51 -4.34 -5.19 -15.82
N CYS A 52 -3.36 -4.31 -16.01
CA CYS A 52 -2.19 -4.21 -15.15
C CYS A 52 -2.46 -3.25 -14.00
N TYR A 53 -2.10 -3.65 -12.80
CA TYR A 53 -2.19 -2.82 -11.60
C TYR A 53 -0.80 -2.49 -11.09
N TYR A 54 -0.52 -1.20 -10.94
CA TYR A 54 0.79 -0.69 -10.52
C TYR A 54 0.64 0.08 -9.21
N PRO A 55 0.95 -0.56 -8.07
CA PRO A 55 0.91 0.12 -6.77
C PRO A 55 2.04 1.15 -6.68
N VAL A 56 1.66 2.39 -6.36
CA VAL A 56 2.58 3.53 -6.19
C VAL A 56 2.93 3.64 -4.70
N ASP A 57 4.19 3.43 -4.32
CA ASP A 57 4.57 3.50 -2.90
C ASP A 57 4.29 4.91 -2.32
N LEU A 58 3.87 4.95 -1.05
CA LEU A 58 3.65 6.19 -0.30
C LEU A 58 4.86 7.16 -0.35
N LEU A 59 6.08 6.62 -0.42
CA LEU A 59 7.31 7.40 -0.52
C LEU A 59 7.88 7.46 -1.96
N GLN A 60 7.09 7.10 -2.96
CA GLN A 60 7.50 7.23 -4.36
C GLN A 60 7.90 8.68 -4.65
N ARG A 61 9.09 8.87 -5.19
CA ARG A 61 9.59 10.21 -5.57
C ARG A 61 8.71 10.80 -6.66
N ALA A 62 8.43 12.10 -6.55
CA ALA A 62 7.75 12.84 -7.60
C ALA A 62 8.59 12.85 -8.88
N GLY A 63 7.92 12.77 -10.03
CA GLY A 63 8.57 12.72 -11.34
C GLY A 63 7.91 11.72 -12.29
N PRO A 64 8.47 11.54 -13.46
CA PRO A 64 7.99 10.58 -14.45
C PRO A 64 8.19 9.14 -13.93
N TRP A 65 7.19 8.30 -14.15
CA TRP A 65 7.22 6.90 -13.76
C TRP A 65 6.70 6.04 -14.91
N THR A 66 7.59 5.20 -15.46
CA THR A 66 7.29 4.39 -16.64
C THR A 66 6.72 3.05 -16.22
N LEU A 67 5.56 2.72 -16.79
CA LEU A 67 4.84 1.46 -16.66
C LEU A 67 4.98 0.68 -17.96
N ALA A 68 4.96 -0.65 -17.88
CA ALA A 68 5.04 -1.48 -19.06
C ALA A 68 4.12 -2.71 -18.98
N ARG A 69 3.61 -3.13 -20.14
CA ARG A 69 2.86 -4.37 -20.30
C ARG A 69 3.26 -5.06 -21.62
N ALA A 70 3.08 -6.36 -21.68
CA ALA A 70 3.13 -7.12 -22.93
C ALA A 70 1.71 -7.42 -23.40
N ARG A 71 1.45 -7.16 -24.69
CA ARG A 71 0.16 -7.39 -25.31
C ARG A 71 0.35 -7.79 -26.77
N ARG A 72 -0.25 -8.91 -27.19
CA ARG A 72 -0.15 -9.42 -28.58
C ARG A 72 1.30 -9.54 -29.03
N GLY A 73 2.16 -10.10 -28.16
CA GLY A 73 3.60 -10.28 -28.42
C GLY A 73 4.43 -8.99 -28.45
N ARG A 74 3.85 -7.83 -28.13
CA ARG A 74 4.55 -6.53 -28.13
C ARG A 74 4.63 -5.94 -26.75
N ARG A 75 5.78 -5.34 -26.44
CA ARG A 75 5.95 -4.51 -25.24
C ARG A 75 5.37 -3.12 -25.48
N GLU A 76 4.42 -2.71 -24.66
CA GLU A 76 3.88 -1.36 -24.61
C GLU A 76 4.38 -0.67 -23.35
N THR A 77 4.68 0.62 -23.43
CA THR A 77 5.06 1.46 -22.29
C THR A 77 4.21 2.71 -22.25
N THR A 78 3.95 3.18 -21.03
CA THR A 78 3.33 4.49 -20.81
C THR A 78 4.03 5.16 -19.65
N THR A 79 3.97 6.48 -19.58
CA THR A 79 4.54 7.27 -18.49
C THR A 79 3.42 7.98 -17.76
N VAL A 80 3.40 7.86 -16.43
CA VAL A 80 2.57 8.68 -15.56
C VAL A 80 3.45 9.65 -14.77
N GLN A 81 2.89 10.77 -14.35
CA GLN A 81 3.59 11.76 -13.54
C GLN A 81 3.21 11.58 -12.08
N VAL A 82 4.12 11.04 -11.26
CA VAL A 82 3.93 11.01 -9.81
C VAL A 82 4.04 12.44 -9.29
N GLY A 83 2.95 12.94 -8.71
CA GLY A 83 2.87 14.28 -8.15
C GLY A 83 3.41 14.34 -6.72
N LYS A 84 3.76 15.55 -6.26
CA LYS A 84 3.84 15.82 -4.82
C LYS A 84 2.43 15.79 -4.25
N PHE A 85 2.27 15.15 -3.10
CA PHE A 85 1.01 15.12 -2.38
C PHE A 85 1.23 15.59 -0.95
N ASP A 86 0.48 16.61 -0.54
CA ASP A 86 0.57 17.18 0.80
C ASP A 86 -0.34 16.41 1.76
N TYR A 87 0.20 15.32 2.28
CA TYR A 87 -0.46 14.61 3.38
C TYR A 87 -0.52 15.50 4.63
N PRO A 88 -1.63 15.43 5.38
CA PRO A 88 -1.78 16.23 6.59
C PRO A 88 -0.69 15.89 7.61
N THR A 89 -0.38 16.85 8.48
CA THR A 89 0.56 16.65 9.57
C THR A 89 -0.19 16.30 10.84
N GLN A 90 0.10 15.12 11.41
CA GLN A 90 -0.38 14.69 12.70
C GLN A 90 0.68 15.00 13.76
N ARG A 91 0.32 15.81 14.77
CA ARG A 91 1.15 16.09 15.94
C ARG A 91 0.64 15.29 17.13
N LEU A 92 1.50 14.51 17.75
CA LEU A 92 1.17 13.65 18.87
C LEU A 92 2.12 13.93 20.03
N THR A 93 1.57 13.87 21.26
CA THR A 93 2.35 13.83 22.48
C THR A 93 2.18 12.44 23.09
N LEU A 94 3.27 11.72 23.26
CA LEU A 94 3.31 10.37 23.81
C LEU A 94 4.27 10.30 25.01
N PRO A 95 4.10 9.33 25.90
CA PRO A 95 5.07 9.07 26.96
C PRO A 95 6.50 8.90 26.39
N ARG A 96 7.51 9.48 27.06
CA ARG A 96 8.90 9.49 26.56
C ARG A 96 9.40 8.10 26.20
N ARG A 97 9.09 7.07 27.01
CA ARG A 97 9.46 5.67 26.76
C ARG A 97 8.97 5.10 25.41
N MET A 98 7.91 5.67 24.83
CA MET A 98 7.38 5.27 23.50
C MET A 98 8.01 6.03 22.34
N VAL A 99 8.86 7.02 22.62
CA VAL A 99 9.47 7.92 21.64
C VAL A 99 10.99 7.86 21.69
N GLU A 100 11.55 7.87 22.89
CA GLU A 100 12.97 7.71 23.18
C GLU A 100 13.18 6.25 23.64
N LEU A 101 13.58 5.40 22.67
CA LEU A 101 13.72 3.97 22.91
C LEU A 101 14.99 3.68 23.72
N SER A 102 14.93 2.72 24.62
CA SER A 102 16.11 2.09 25.20
C SER A 102 16.91 1.37 24.12
N LYS A 103 18.13 0.96 24.44
CA LYS A 103 18.95 0.17 23.50
C LYS A 103 18.26 -1.16 23.16
N GLU A 104 17.69 -1.80 24.18
CA GLU A 104 16.97 -3.08 24.05
C GLU A 104 15.72 -2.95 23.18
N ASP A 105 14.95 -1.86 23.37
CA ASP A 105 13.76 -1.57 22.55
C ASP A 105 14.14 -1.27 21.11
N LEU A 106 15.24 -0.54 20.89
CA LEU A 106 15.75 -0.26 19.56
C LEU A 106 16.16 -1.55 18.83
N GLU A 107 16.94 -2.40 19.48
CA GLU A 107 17.32 -3.70 18.95
C GLU A 107 16.11 -4.61 18.65
N ARG A 108 15.08 -4.56 19.50
CA ARG A 108 13.79 -5.23 19.29
C ARG A 108 13.10 -4.72 18.03
N VAL A 109 12.93 -3.40 17.89
CA VAL A 109 12.30 -2.77 16.72
C VAL A 109 13.06 -3.08 15.43
N GLU A 110 14.38 -3.11 15.47
CA GLU A 110 15.20 -3.46 14.33
C GLU A 110 15.02 -4.93 13.90
N ARG A 111 14.91 -5.88 14.84
CA ARG A 111 14.59 -7.28 14.54
C ARG A 111 13.21 -7.39 13.90
N GLU A 112 12.19 -6.79 14.53
CA GLU A 112 10.82 -6.78 14.03
C GLU A 112 10.73 -6.21 12.60
N ASN A 113 11.45 -5.13 12.31
CA ASN A 113 11.50 -4.54 10.98
C ASN A 113 12.18 -5.47 9.95
N ARG A 114 13.23 -6.21 10.34
CA ARG A 114 13.88 -7.20 9.44
C ARG A 114 12.95 -8.39 9.17
N GLU A 115 12.21 -8.86 10.14
CA GLU A 115 11.23 -9.93 9.98
C GLU A 115 10.09 -9.52 9.05
N MET A 116 9.50 -8.34 9.28
CA MET A 116 8.49 -7.78 8.38
C MET A 116 9.01 -7.59 6.96
N ALA A 117 10.27 -7.16 6.78
CA ALA A 117 10.83 -6.91 5.46
C ALA A 117 10.81 -8.16 4.56
N ARG A 118 10.89 -9.35 5.14
CA ARG A 118 10.81 -10.62 4.41
C ARG A 118 9.42 -10.86 3.81
N LEU A 119 8.38 -10.28 4.39
CA LEU A 119 7.01 -10.39 3.88
C LEU A 119 6.82 -9.63 2.57
N TRP A 120 7.55 -8.52 2.40
CA TRP A 120 7.38 -7.63 1.26
C TRP A 120 7.97 -8.15 -0.05
N THR A 121 8.74 -9.23 0.01
CA THR A 121 9.36 -9.89 -1.15
C THR A 121 8.69 -11.21 -1.48
N ARG A 122 7.65 -11.62 -0.73
CA ARG A 122 6.92 -12.86 -1.01
C ARG A 122 6.25 -12.78 -2.38
N ALA A 123 6.36 -13.87 -3.12
CA ALA A 123 5.65 -14.09 -4.37
C ALA A 123 4.86 -15.39 -4.24
N GLY A 124 3.75 -15.50 -4.93
CA GLY A 124 2.90 -16.67 -4.91
C GLY A 124 1.67 -16.46 -5.78
N PRO A 125 0.89 -17.51 -6.03
CA PRO A 125 -0.35 -17.40 -6.78
C PRO A 125 -1.31 -16.46 -6.06
N ARG A 126 -2.01 -15.63 -6.82
CA ARG A 126 -3.02 -14.69 -6.33
C ARG A 126 -4.19 -15.42 -5.70
N ARG A 127 -4.63 -14.95 -4.53
CA ARG A 127 -5.77 -15.45 -3.78
C ARG A 127 -6.75 -14.35 -3.41
N PHE A 128 -6.73 -13.24 -4.13
CA PHE A 128 -7.62 -12.11 -3.92
C PHE A 128 -8.25 -11.65 -5.23
N SER A 129 -9.40 -11.02 -5.11
CA SER A 129 -10.04 -10.18 -6.11
C SER A 129 -10.20 -8.76 -5.55
N LEU A 130 -10.41 -7.78 -6.42
CA LEU A 130 -10.75 -6.41 -6.02
C LEU A 130 -12.25 -6.16 -6.22
N PRO A 131 -12.89 -5.41 -5.32
CA PRO A 131 -12.34 -4.80 -4.11
C PRO A 131 -12.05 -5.83 -3.00
N LEU A 132 -11.12 -5.47 -2.11
CA LEU A 132 -10.92 -6.22 -0.86
C LEU A 132 -12.15 -6.09 0.05
N ALA A 133 -12.33 -7.05 0.98
CA ALA A 133 -13.35 -6.91 2.01
C ALA A 133 -12.94 -5.89 3.07
N ALA A 134 -13.94 -5.22 3.64
CA ALA A 134 -13.74 -4.37 4.80
C ALA A 134 -13.22 -5.19 5.99
N PRO A 135 -12.18 -4.71 6.70
CA PRO A 135 -11.63 -5.41 7.87
C PRO A 135 -12.50 -5.28 9.14
N LEU A 136 -13.54 -4.47 9.11
CA LEU A 136 -14.53 -4.26 10.16
C LEU A 136 -15.93 -4.18 9.54
N ASP A 137 -16.95 -4.64 10.27
CA ASP A 137 -18.35 -4.54 9.84
C ASP A 137 -19.21 -4.01 11.01
N PRO A 138 -19.86 -2.82 10.85
CA PRO A 138 -19.69 -1.89 9.72
C PRO A 138 -18.29 -1.26 9.68
N LEU A 139 -17.81 -0.89 8.48
CA LEU A 139 -16.53 -0.18 8.34
C LEU A 139 -16.72 1.29 8.75
N PRO A 140 -16.09 1.76 9.83
CA PRO A 140 -16.18 3.16 10.22
C PRO A 140 -15.37 4.04 9.25
N LYS A 141 -15.57 5.36 9.32
CA LYS A 141 -14.73 6.28 8.57
C LYS A 141 -13.28 6.13 9.00
N GLY A 142 -12.43 5.71 8.07
CA GLY A 142 -11.00 5.61 8.25
C GLY A 142 -10.28 6.92 7.99
N GLY A 143 -9.00 6.95 8.31
CA GLY A 143 -8.19 8.10 7.99
C GLY A 143 -6.72 7.95 8.38
N ARG A 144 -6.00 9.04 8.11
CA ARG A 144 -4.59 9.25 8.49
C ARG A 144 -3.55 8.51 7.65
N PHE A 145 -3.91 7.71 6.62
CA PHE A 145 -2.90 7.19 5.71
C PHE A 145 -2.03 8.33 5.17
N GLY A 146 -0.72 8.09 5.09
CA GLY A 146 0.25 9.05 4.58
C GLY A 146 0.53 10.25 5.50
N SER A 147 -0.24 10.46 6.58
CA SER A 147 -0.02 11.58 7.49
C SER A 147 1.42 11.67 7.96
N ARG A 148 2.02 12.87 7.80
CA ARG A 148 3.34 13.18 8.36
C ARG A 148 3.22 13.20 9.88
N ARG A 149 4.00 12.38 10.58
CA ARG A 149 3.95 12.28 12.05
C ARG A 149 5.04 13.11 12.69
N ILE A 150 4.64 13.99 13.59
CA ILE A 150 5.54 14.70 14.51
C ILE A 150 5.16 14.25 15.91
N ILE A 151 6.05 13.48 16.55
CA ILE A 151 5.82 12.92 17.88
C ILE A 151 6.80 13.59 18.86
N ASN A 152 6.28 14.25 19.90
CA ASN A 152 7.05 15.03 20.85
C ASN A 152 8.03 16.01 20.15
N GLY A 153 7.55 16.69 19.09
CA GLY A 153 8.35 17.62 18.30
C GLY A 153 9.29 16.97 17.28
N GLN A 154 9.45 15.65 17.27
CA GLN A 154 10.37 14.94 16.39
C GLN A 154 9.66 14.38 15.16
N PRO A 155 10.17 14.58 13.92
CA PRO A 155 9.64 13.93 12.73
C PRO A 155 9.78 12.40 12.83
N ARG A 156 8.75 11.68 12.39
CA ARG A 156 8.72 10.20 12.31
C ARG A 156 8.26 9.76 10.92
N SER A 157 8.42 8.48 10.64
CA SER A 157 7.91 7.88 9.40
C SER A 157 6.42 8.19 9.21
N PRO A 158 5.97 8.48 7.97
CA PRO A 158 4.57 8.69 7.68
C PRO A 158 3.71 7.49 8.10
N HIS A 159 2.43 7.74 8.31
CA HIS A 159 1.47 6.69 8.64
C HIS A 159 1.28 5.73 7.46
N GLY A 160 1.68 4.47 7.61
CA GLY A 160 1.70 3.49 6.53
C GLY A 160 0.42 2.68 6.34
N GLY A 161 -0.66 3.02 7.05
CA GLY A 161 -1.98 2.37 6.98
C GLY A 161 -3.09 3.34 7.33
N THR A 162 -4.30 2.82 7.49
CA THR A 162 -5.48 3.57 7.89
C THR A 162 -5.91 3.13 9.28
N ASP A 163 -6.19 4.10 10.14
CA ASP A 163 -6.73 3.84 11.48
C ASP A 163 -8.25 3.91 11.43
N TYR A 164 -8.91 2.84 11.90
CA TYR A 164 -10.37 2.73 12.03
C TYR A 164 -10.73 2.67 13.51
N SER A 165 -11.38 3.72 14.02
CA SER A 165 -11.88 3.74 15.40
C SER A 165 -13.03 2.75 15.56
N ALA A 166 -12.89 1.80 16.48
CA ALA A 166 -13.91 0.81 16.78
C ALA A 166 -13.82 0.41 18.25
N PRO A 167 -14.91 -0.09 18.85
CA PRO A 167 -14.90 -0.58 20.23
C PRO A 167 -13.86 -1.70 20.44
N GLU A 168 -13.23 -1.74 21.61
CA GLU A 168 -12.39 -2.85 22.00
C GLU A 168 -13.17 -4.16 21.96
N GLY A 169 -12.58 -5.22 21.41
CA GLY A 169 -13.24 -6.50 21.20
C GLY A 169 -14.04 -6.64 19.91
N ALA A 170 -14.26 -5.57 19.15
CA ALA A 170 -14.93 -5.66 17.85
C ALA A 170 -14.19 -6.65 16.92
N PRO A 171 -14.92 -7.52 16.17
CA PRO A 171 -14.30 -8.51 15.29
C PRO A 171 -13.47 -7.86 14.20
N VAL A 172 -12.26 -8.37 13.94
CA VAL A 172 -11.38 -7.99 12.83
C VAL A 172 -11.38 -9.11 11.81
N LEU A 173 -11.64 -8.77 10.55
CA LEU A 173 -11.91 -9.71 9.47
C LEU A 173 -10.82 -9.68 8.40
N ALA A 174 -10.49 -10.84 7.83
CA ALA A 174 -9.55 -10.97 6.72
C ALA A 174 -10.11 -10.29 5.45
N ALA A 175 -9.30 -9.43 4.83
CA ALA A 175 -9.73 -8.64 3.67
C ALA A 175 -9.86 -9.46 2.37
N ALA A 176 -9.22 -10.62 2.30
CA ALA A 176 -9.30 -11.59 1.18
C ALA A 176 -8.86 -12.97 1.66
N ASP A 177 -8.99 -13.98 0.79
CA ASP A 177 -8.40 -15.29 1.02
C ASP A 177 -6.87 -15.17 1.12
N GLY A 178 -6.25 -15.96 1.98
CA GLY A 178 -4.80 -15.91 2.16
C GLY A 178 -4.25 -16.96 3.10
N THR A 179 -3.01 -16.75 3.51
CA THR A 179 -2.36 -17.51 4.57
C THR A 179 -1.78 -16.54 5.58
N VAL A 180 -1.99 -16.79 6.86
CA VAL A 180 -1.37 -16.02 7.93
C VAL A 180 0.15 -16.13 7.80
N ALA A 181 0.79 -15.05 7.40
CA ALA A 181 2.22 -15.03 7.11
C ALA A 181 3.08 -14.74 8.33
N MET A 182 2.48 -14.08 9.33
CA MET A 182 3.14 -13.78 10.61
C MET A 182 2.07 -13.40 11.66
N VAL A 183 2.27 -13.88 12.87
CA VAL A 183 1.60 -13.41 14.09
C VAL A 183 2.69 -12.91 15.04
N ALA A 184 2.60 -11.66 15.50
CA ALA A 184 3.63 -11.08 16.34
C ALA A 184 3.06 -10.13 17.39
N ASN A 185 3.81 -9.98 18.51
CA ASN A 185 3.62 -8.88 19.44
C ASN A 185 4.75 -7.87 19.20
N GLN A 186 4.42 -6.80 18.47
CA GLN A 186 5.39 -5.80 18.04
C GLN A 186 5.44 -4.63 19.03
N PHE A 187 6.61 -4.00 19.15
CA PHE A 187 6.79 -2.85 20.02
C PHE A 187 5.82 -1.70 19.68
N PHE A 188 5.72 -1.37 18.39
CA PHE A 188 4.81 -0.32 17.93
C PHE A 188 3.42 -0.84 17.57
N GLY A 189 3.34 -1.95 16.86
CA GLY A 189 2.08 -2.51 16.35
C GLY A 189 1.26 -3.25 17.41
N GLY A 190 1.85 -3.61 18.55
CA GLY A 190 1.20 -4.48 19.53
C GLY A 190 0.94 -5.87 18.95
N ASN A 191 -0.13 -6.51 19.37
CA ASN A 191 -0.56 -7.77 18.76
C ASN A 191 -0.97 -7.52 17.31
N ALA A 192 -0.36 -8.24 16.39
CA ALA A 192 -0.48 -8.02 14.96
C ALA A 192 -0.60 -9.33 14.20
N VAL A 193 -1.43 -9.32 13.16
CA VAL A 193 -1.59 -10.38 12.17
C VAL A 193 -1.24 -9.84 10.79
N PHE A 194 -0.47 -10.61 10.03
CA PHE A 194 -0.12 -10.32 8.63
C PHE A 194 -0.62 -11.46 7.77
N VAL A 195 -1.43 -11.15 6.76
CA VAL A 195 -1.98 -12.15 5.83
C VAL A 195 -1.40 -11.93 4.45
N ASP A 196 -0.80 -12.99 3.89
CA ASP A 196 -0.29 -13.05 2.52
C ASP A 196 -1.39 -13.57 1.59
N HIS A 197 -1.81 -12.73 0.64
CA HIS A 197 -2.85 -13.04 -0.33
C HIS A 197 -2.29 -13.45 -1.70
N GLY A 198 -0.98 -13.65 -1.81
CA GLY A 198 -0.30 -13.91 -3.07
C GLY A 198 -0.12 -12.66 -3.94
N ASP A 199 0.57 -12.79 -5.07
CA ASP A 199 0.94 -11.67 -5.97
C ASP A 199 1.58 -10.47 -5.23
N GLY A 200 2.26 -10.74 -4.09
CA GLY A 200 2.90 -9.72 -3.26
C GLY A 200 1.94 -8.81 -2.49
N LEU A 201 0.65 -9.18 -2.38
CA LEU A 201 -0.32 -8.47 -1.56
C LEU A 201 -0.30 -9.01 -0.12
N VAL A 202 0.00 -8.14 0.83
CA VAL A 202 -0.03 -8.44 2.27
C VAL A 202 -0.89 -7.40 2.98
N THR A 203 -1.85 -7.87 3.78
CA THR A 203 -2.61 -7.01 4.70
C THR A 203 -2.10 -7.16 6.13
N MET A 204 -2.21 -6.08 6.91
CA MET A 204 -1.70 -5.98 8.28
C MET A 204 -2.81 -5.49 9.19
N TYR A 205 -3.02 -6.20 10.29
CA TYR A 205 -4.01 -5.91 11.32
C TYR A 205 -3.26 -5.73 12.63
N MET A 206 -3.23 -4.51 13.18
CA MET A 206 -2.42 -4.20 14.37
C MET A 206 -3.26 -3.62 15.50
N HIS A 207 -2.63 -3.49 16.66
CA HIS A 207 -3.21 -3.04 17.94
C HIS A 207 -4.29 -3.96 18.49
N LEU A 208 -4.28 -5.25 18.10
CA LEU A 208 -5.31 -6.23 18.48
C LEU A 208 -5.30 -6.49 19.99
N SER A 209 -6.49 -6.63 20.59
CA SER A 209 -6.64 -7.14 21.96
C SER A 209 -6.47 -8.65 22.01
N ARG A 210 -6.88 -9.35 20.95
CA ARG A 210 -6.79 -10.79 20.79
C ARG A 210 -6.50 -11.16 19.34
N VAL A 211 -5.69 -12.21 19.16
CA VAL A 211 -5.44 -12.87 17.88
C VAL A 211 -6.19 -14.20 17.90
N ASP A 212 -6.94 -14.50 16.84
CA ASP A 212 -7.78 -15.70 16.73
C ASP A 212 -7.21 -16.73 15.73
N VAL A 213 -6.05 -16.47 15.14
CA VAL A 213 -5.38 -17.30 14.13
C VAL A 213 -3.91 -17.51 14.46
N HIS A 214 -3.26 -18.49 13.80
CA HIS A 214 -1.83 -18.76 13.98
C HIS A 214 -1.07 -18.70 12.66
N GLU A 215 0.24 -18.57 12.72
CA GLU A 215 1.12 -18.53 11.54
C GLU A 215 1.01 -19.82 10.73
N GLY A 216 0.91 -19.68 9.39
CA GLY A 216 0.69 -20.78 8.46
C GLY A 216 -0.77 -21.14 8.22
N GLU A 217 -1.71 -20.63 9.01
CA GLU A 217 -3.13 -20.92 8.88
C GLU A 217 -3.72 -20.29 7.61
N PRO A 218 -4.49 -21.05 6.80
CA PRO A 218 -5.27 -20.48 5.71
C PRO A 218 -6.47 -19.72 6.28
N VAL A 219 -6.75 -18.54 5.73
CA VAL A 219 -7.92 -17.73 6.07
C VAL A 219 -8.73 -17.39 4.83
N ARG A 220 -10.05 -17.30 4.98
CA ARG A 220 -10.95 -16.87 3.93
C ARG A 220 -11.31 -15.40 4.07
N ARG A 221 -11.67 -14.77 2.97
CA ARG A 221 -12.25 -13.43 2.94
C ARG A 221 -13.42 -13.32 3.94
N GLY A 222 -13.39 -12.34 4.84
CA GLY A 222 -14.40 -12.13 5.86
C GLY A 222 -14.26 -13.03 7.09
N GLU A 223 -13.28 -13.93 7.12
CA GLU A 223 -13.00 -14.74 8.30
C GLU A 223 -12.35 -13.92 9.40
N ARG A 224 -12.72 -14.21 10.65
CA ARG A 224 -12.22 -13.47 11.80
C ARG A 224 -10.77 -13.83 12.09
N VAL A 225 -9.90 -12.81 12.17
CA VAL A 225 -8.47 -12.97 12.47
C VAL A 225 -8.08 -12.44 13.85
N GLY A 226 -8.98 -11.70 14.51
CA GLY A 226 -8.73 -11.17 15.84
C GLY A 226 -9.82 -10.21 16.31
N ALA A 227 -9.48 -9.38 17.28
CA ALA A 227 -10.36 -8.37 17.85
C ALA A 227 -9.62 -7.03 18.03
N VAL A 228 -10.33 -5.93 17.81
CA VAL A 228 -9.84 -4.57 18.02
C VAL A 228 -9.34 -4.40 19.46
N GLY A 229 -8.27 -3.69 19.65
CA GLY A 229 -7.70 -3.34 20.94
C GLY A 229 -6.91 -2.05 20.91
N SER A 230 -6.00 -1.93 21.86
CA SER A 230 -5.12 -0.77 22.03
C SER A 230 -3.69 -1.18 22.45
N THR A 231 -3.25 -2.38 22.02
CA THR A 231 -1.90 -2.89 22.33
C THR A 231 -0.81 -2.16 21.55
N GLY A 232 0.42 -2.21 22.00
CA GLY A 232 1.54 -1.49 21.39
C GLY A 232 1.46 0.04 21.61
N ARG A 233 1.83 0.82 20.58
CA ARG A 233 1.81 2.28 20.63
C ARG A 233 0.48 2.84 20.12
N ALA A 234 -0.57 2.68 20.88
CA ALA A 234 -1.91 3.18 20.60
C ALA A 234 -2.33 4.22 21.65
N THR A 235 -3.21 5.15 21.26
CA THR A 235 -3.80 6.17 22.16
C THR A 235 -5.21 5.82 22.60
N GLY A 236 -5.77 4.73 22.13
CA GLY A 236 -7.10 4.21 22.44
C GLY A 236 -7.49 3.11 21.47
N PRO A 237 -8.63 2.43 21.67
CA PRO A 237 -9.06 1.32 20.85
C PRO A 237 -9.27 1.72 19.38
N HIS A 238 -8.58 1.04 18.47
CA HIS A 238 -8.73 1.18 17.04
C HIS A 238 -8.06 0.01 16.32
N LEU A 239 -8.45 -0.25 15.08
CA LEU A 239 -7.73 -1.10 14.15
C LEU A 239 -6.79 -0.23 13.31
N HIS A 240 -5.49 -0.49 13.37
CA HIS A 240 -4.58 -0.05 12.31
C HIS A 240 -4.59 -1.11 11.21
N PHE A 241 -5.11 -0.75 10.04
CA PHE A 241 -5.15 -1.60 8.85
C PHE A 241 -4.17 -1.08 7.81
N GLY A 242 -3.17 -1.88 7.50
CA GLY A 242 -2.15 -1.57 6.50
C GLY A 242 -2.22 -2.49 5.30
N VAL A 243 -1.79 -1.99 4.14
CA VAL A 243 -1.67 -2.78 2.92
C VAL A 243 -0.33 -2.53 2.25
N ARG A 244 0.34 -3.63 1.90
CA ARG A 244 1.46 -3.60 0.95
C ARG A 244 1.14 -4.45 -0.26
N TRP A 245 1.36 -3.89 -1.44
CA TRP A 245 1.24 -4.65 -2.67
C TRP A 245 2.55 -4.55 -3.47
N ARG A 246 3.19 -5.69 -3.70
CA ARG A 246 4.52 -5.81 -4.35
C ARG A 246 5.57 -4.90 -3.71
N GLY A 247 5.51 -4.80 -2.37
CA GLY A 247 6.39 -3.98 -1.54
C GLY A 247 5.97 -2.52 -1.36
N ALA A 248 5.09 -1.99 -2.21
CA ALA A 248 4.58 -0.62 -2.11
C ALA A 248 3.54 -0.48 -0.98
N ARG A 249 3.64 0.57 -0.17
CA ARG A 249 2.61 0.97 0.81
C ARG A 249 1.49 1.67 0.07
N VAL A 250 0.31 1.07 0.11
CA VAL A 250 -0.89 1.55 -0.57
C VAL A 250 -1.92 1.99 0.46
N ASP A 251 -2.62 3.07 0.16
CA ASP A 251 -3.79 3.48 0.95
C ASP A 251 -4.84 2.37 0.89
N PRO A 252 -5.21 1.77 2.04
CA PRO A 252 -6.22 0.72 2.06
C PRO A 252 -7.53 1.11 1.38
N ALA A 253 -7.95 2.37 1.49
CA ALA A 253 -9.18 2.87 0.88
C ALA A 253 -9.22 2.62 -0.64
N VAL A 254 -8.06 2.71 -1.31
CA VAL A 254 -7.94 2.48 -2.77
C VAL A 254 -8.30 1.03 -3.16
N LEU A 255 -8.04 0.06 -2.28
CA LEU A 255 -8.32 -1.35 -2.56
C LEU A 255 -9.68 -1.81 -2.00
N LEU A 256 -10.25 -1.05 -1.06
CA LEU A 256 -11.60 -1.28 -0.53
C LEU A 256 -12.69 -0.69 -1.45
N ASP A 257 -12.37 0.39 -2.19
CA ASP A 257 -13.25 1.03 -3.17
C ASP A 257 -12.57 1.11 -4.54
N PRO A 258 -13.05 0.33 -5.55
CA PRO A 258 -12.45 0.34 -6.90
C PRO A 258 -12.51 1.70 -7.60
N GLN A 259 -13.40 2.61 -7.19
CA GLN A 259 -13.50 3.96 -7.76
C GLN A 259 -12.29 4.82 -7.40
N GLU A 260 -11.59 4.49 -6.32
CA GLU A 260 -10.36 5.16 -5.89
C GLU A 260 -9.11 4.71 -6.70
N ILE A 261 -9.22 3.61 -7.46
CA ILE A 261 -8.14 3.12 -8.34
C ILE A 261 -8.03 4.03 -9.56
N GLN A 262 -6.84 4.55 -9.79
CA GLN A 262 -6.62 5.52 -10.85
C GLN A 262 -6.46 4.83 -12.22
N ALA A 263 -7.50 4.85 -13.06
CA ALA A 263 -7.45 4.32 -14.41
C ALA A 263 -6.66 5.23 -15.35
N ILE A 264 -5.90 4.63 -16.27
CA ILE A 264 -5.19 5.29 -17.37
C ILE A 264 -5.38 4.53 -18.68
N GLY A 265 -5.40 5.24 -19.80
CA GLY A 265 -5.47 4.71 -21.17
C GLY A 265 -6.86 4.51 -21.69
#